data_7c43766320e313634cd933d1471dcf79
#
_entry.id   7c43766320e313634cd933d1471dcf79
#
_cell.length_a   1.000
_cell.length_b   1.000
_cell.length_c   1.000
_cell.angle_alpha   90.00
_cell.angle_beta   90.00
_cell.angle_gamma   90.00
#
_symmetry.space_group_name_H-M   'P 1'
#
loop_
_entity.id
_entity.type
_entity.pdbx_description
1 polymer ?
#
loop_
_entity_poly.entity_id
_entity_poly.type
_entity_poly.pdbx_seq_one_letter_code
_entity_poly.pdbx_strand_id
1 'polypeptide(L)'
;MAVITEFFNIFITSHLYTLIQALILFVSGYLIAKVISSAVAKVAEKKATKHGLFLLKRTIFYTLLGLFTLSALKHIGVDLTILLGAAGIFTVALGFASQTSASNLISGLFLMIERPFSIGDSIKVNDILGEVISIDLLSVKLRTFDNLFVRIPNESMIKSAVTTLTKFPIRRADLKFGIAYKEDIETVRTVLLKIAEQNVICLEEPAPLFILTGFGTSSVDIQFSVWSKRENFLMLKNQMYQDIKKTFDEQGIEIPFPHVSLYAGSRSKPFDVVNIPAQAPVPMEQTSTTAKVATPSAPGALATAPPSSQSSQHSDADSAT
;
A
#
# COMPACT_ATOMS: atom_id res chain seq x y z
N MET A 1 -80.80 28.39 4.48
CA MET A 1 -80.11 27.98 5.73
C MET A 1 -79.79 26.52 5.74
N ALA A 2 -80.67 25.55 5.43
CA ALA A 2 -80.39 24.11 5.46
C ALA A 2 -79.23 23.67 4.53
N VAL A 3 -79.12 24.18 3.30
CA VAL A 3 -78.08 23.81 2.31
C VAL A 3 -76.71 24.29 2.76
N ILE A 4 -76.56 25.39 3.46
CA ILE A 4 -75.29 25.93 3.95
C ILE A 4 -74.84 25.10 5.17
N THR A 5 -75.76 24.70 6.04
CA THR A 5 -75.40 23.82 7.17
C THR A 5 -75.04 22.41 6.72
N GLU A 6 -75.63 21.88 5.68
CA GLU A 6 -75.34 20.58 5.10
C GLU A 6 -73.97 20.58 4.40
N PHE A 7 -73.69 21.62 3.64
CA PHE A 7 -72.36 21.83 3.01
C PHE A 7 -71.22 21.96 4.06
N PHE A 8 -71.49 22.71 5.14
CA PHE A 8 -70.53 22.90 6.22
C PHE A 8 -70.26 21.60 7.01
N ASN A 9 -71.34 20.82 7.24
CA ASN A 9 -71.25 19.53 7.91
C ASN A 9 -70.47 18.49 7.04
N ILE A 10 -70.71 18.43 5.72
CA ILE A 10 -69.98 17.53 4.81
C ILE A 10 -68.50 17.93 4.70
N PHE A 11 -68.23 19.24 4.63
CA PHE A 11 -66.84 19.74 4.57
C PHE A 11 -66.11 19.48 5.88
N ILE A 12 -66.73 19.72 7.03
CA ILE A 12 -66.07 19.43 8.33
C ILE A 12 -65.90 17.93 8.54
N THR A 13 -66.88 17.10 8.21
CA THR A 13 -66.76 15.65 8.40
C THR A 13 -65.79 15.02 7.50
N SER A 14 -65.64 15.46 6.25
CA SER A 14 -64.64 14.92 5.33
C SER A 14 -63.18 15.29 5.75
N HIS A 15 -62.99 16.53 6.18
CA HIS A 15 -61.64 16.94 6.66
C HIS A 15 -61.29 16.35 8.03
N LEU A 16 -62.28 16.24 8.92
CA LEU A 16 -62.07 15.60 10.22
C LEU A 16 -61.72 14.10 10.07
N TYR A 17 -62.41 13.41 9.14
CA TYR A 17 -62.11 12.00 8.84
C TYR A 17 -60.69 11.80 8.30
N THR A 18 -60.21 12.65 7.38
CA THR A 18 -58.88 12.62 6.83
C THR A 18 -57.81 12.90 7.89
N LEU A 19 -58.07 13.88 8.77
CA LEU A 19 -57.19 14.20 9.90
C LEU A 19 -57.09 13.04 10.90
N ILE A 20 -58.20 12.38 11.23
CA ILE A 20 -58.22 11.21 12.12
C ILE A 20 -57.41 10.05 11.50
N GLN A 21 -57.58 9.78 10.20
CA GLN A 21 -56.82 8.76 9.50
C GLN A 21 -55.33 9.06 9.49
N ALA A 22 -54.95 10.31 9.22
CA ALA A 22 -53.54 10.73 9.25
C ALA A 22 -52.93 10.60 10.66
N LEU A 23 -53.73 10.95 11.71
CA LEU A 23 -53.30 10.78 13.09
C LEU A 23 -53.08 9.30 13.46
N ILE A 24 -54.03 8.43 13.05
CA ILE A 24 -53.91 6.98 13.25
C ILE A 24 -52.65 6.44 12.53
N LEU A 25 -52.40 6.88 11.28
CA LEU A 25 -51.24 6.51 10.50
C LEU A 25 -49.92 6.95 11.19
N PHE A 26 -49.88 8.18 11.71
CA PHE A 26 -48.72 8.71 12.43
C PHE A 26 -48.48 7.96 13.76
N VAL A 27 -49.52 7.74 14.56
CA VAL A 27 -49.41 7.04 15.85
C VAL A 27 -49.03 5.57 15.64
N SER A 28 -49.63 4.89 14.66
CA SER A 28 -49.27 3.51 14.31
C SER A 28 -47.83 3.45 13.79
N GLY A 29 -47.39 4.41 12.97
CA GLY A 29 -46.01 4.54 12.48
C GLY A 29 -44.99 4.75 13.61
N TYR A 30 -45.33 5.59 14.59
CA TYR A 30 -44.50 5.78 15.79
C TYR A 30 -44.31 4.47 16.58
N LEU A 31 -45.41 3.73 16.80
CA LEU A 31 -45.37 2.46 17.52
C LEU A 31 -44.54 1.41 16.75
N ILE A 32 -44.76 1.29 15.45
CA ILE A 32 -44.01 0.39 14.56
C ILE A 32 -42.53 0.76 14.55
N ALA A 33 -42.21 2.04 14.39
CA ALA A 33 -40.82 2.53 14.42
C ALA A 33 -40.13 2.20 15.75
N LYS A 34 -40.83 2.35 16.87
CA LYS A 34 -40.33 2.03 18.22
C LYS A 34 -40.06 0.53 18.39
N VAL A 35 -40.98 -0.32 17.92
CA VAL A 35 -40.90 -1.78 18.01
C VAL A 35 -39.74 -2.27 17.11
N ILE A 36 -39.73 -1.88 15.84
CA ILE A 36 -38.70 -2.33 14.89
C ILE A 36 -37.30 -1.86 15.32
N SER A 37 -37.15 -0.57 15.69
CA SER A 37 -35.83 -0.05 16.15
C SER A 37 -35.32 -0.78 17.40
N SER A 38 -36.23 -1.16 18.31
CA SER A 38 -35.87 -1.90 19.53
C SER A 38 -35.56 -3.38 19.23
N ALA A 39 -36.32 -4.00 18.31
CA ALA A 39 -36.05 -5.39 17.88
C ALA A 39 -34.69 -5.54 17.18
N VAL A 40 -34.41 -4.63 16.23
CA VAL A 40 -33.11 -4.63 15.53
C VAL A 40 -31.97 -4.36 16.51
N ALA A 41 -32.15 -3.42 17.45
CA ALA A 41 -31.13 -3.16 18.47
C ALA A 41 -30.87 -4.39 19.35
N LYS A 42 -31.89 -5.15 19.75
CA LYS A 42 -31.70 -6.41 20.49
C LYS A 42 -30.92 -7.47 19.74
N VAL A 43 -31.18 -7.62 18.44
CA VAL A 43 -30.45 -8.58 17.61
C VAL A 43 -28.96 -8.16 17.45
N ALA A 44 -28.72 -6.86 17.30
CA ALA A 44 -27.37 -6.33 17.14
C ALA A 44 -26.55 -6.26 18.44
N GLU A 45 -27.20 -6.38 19.61
CA GLU A 45 -26.56 -6.26 20.94
C GLU A 45 -25.41 -7.23 21.15
N LYS A 46 -25.48 -8.43 20.56
CA LYS A 46 -24.44 -9.45 20.66
C LYS A 46 -23.13 -9.13 19.94
N LYS A 47 -23.15 -8.20 18.96
CA LYS A 47 -22.00 -7.93 18.07
C LYS A 47 -21.58 -6.46 18.02
N ALA A 48 -22.38 -5.53 18.53
CA ALA A 48 -22.14 -4.10 18.41
C ALA A 48 -21.71 -3.46 19.72
N THR A 49 -20.91 -2.40 19.64
CA THR A 49 -20.57 -1.56 20.79
C THR A 49 -21.79 -0.80 21.28
N LYS A 50 -21.84 -0.47 22.59
CA LYS A 50 -22.96 0.30 23.18
C LYS A 50 -23.26 1.58 22.41
N HIS A 51 -22.24 2.29 21.94
CA HIS A 51 -22.39 3.51 21.14
C HIS A 51 -22.97 3.23 19.75
N GLY A 52 -22.48 2.20 19.06
CA GLY A 52 -22.99 1.77 17.74
C GLY A 52 -24.46 1.34 17.82
N LEU A 53 -24.83 0.64 18.88
CA LEU A 53 -26.21 0.21 19.13
C LEU A 53 -27.15 1.41 19.31
N PHE A 54 -26.72 2.42 20.07
CA PHE A 54 -27.48 3.65 20.27
C PHE A 54 -27.70 4.40 18.95
N LEU A 55 -26.66 4.56 18.15
CA LEU A 55 -26.74 5.20 16.83
C LEU A 55 -27.67 4.42 15.89
N LEU A 56 -27.48 3.09 15.80
CA LEU A 56 -28.30 2.22 14.94
C LEU A 56 -29.80 2.33 15.29
N LYS A 57 -30.14 2.20 16.58
CA LYS A 57 -31.50 2.33 17.06
C LYS A 57 -32.10 3.67 16.69
N ARG A 58 -31.35 4.75 16.90
CA ARG A 58 -31.80 6.13 16.66
C ARG A 58 -32.02 6.40 15.16
N THR A 59 -31.08 5.93 14.32
CA THR A 59 -31.19 6.07 12.86
C THR A 59 -32.42 5.34 12.33
N ILE A 60 -32.62 4.07 12.68
CA ILE A 60 -33.77 3.29 12.23
C ILE A 60 -35.06 3.94 12.70
N PHE A 61 -35.12 4.36 13.97
CA PHE A 61 -36.32 5.01 14.52
C PHE A 61 -36.69 6.28 13.74
N TYR A 62 -35.76 7.21 13.55
CA TYR A 62 -36.07 8.47 12.86
C TYR A 62 -36.33 8.29 11.36
N THR A 63 -35.67 7.34 10.71
CA THR A 63 -35.93 7.02 9.28
C THR A 63 -37.36 6.50 9.11
N LEU A 64 -37.78 5.53 9.92
CA LEU A 64 -39.16 5.00 9.88
C LEU A 64 -40.20 6.06 10.27
N LEU A 65 -39.92 6.80 11.33
CA LEU A 65 -40.85 7.88 11.77
C LEU A 65 -41.00 8.93 10.67
N GLY A 66 -39.90 9.32 10.00
CA GLY A 66 -39.93 10.25 8.87
C GLY A 66 -40.82 9.76 7.71
N LEU A 67 -40.67 8.47 7.33
CA LEU A 67 -41.46 7.85 6.27
C LEU A 67 -42.96 7.86 6.62
N PHE A 68 -43.33 7.50 7.85
CA PHE A 68 -44.73 7.54 8.30
C PHE A 68 -45.28 8.96 8.42
N THR A 69 -44.44 9.92 8.82
CA THR A 69 -44.81 11.35 8.86
C THR A 69 -45.12 11.86 7.46
N LEU A 70 -44.22 11.57 6.47
CA LEU A 70 -44.45 11.94 5.07
C LEU A 70 -45.72 11.30 4.52
N SER A 71 -45.99 10.03 4.84
CA SER A 71 -47.25 9.35 4.45
C SER A 71 -48.47 10.01 5.06
N ALA A 72 -48.42 10.40 6.34
CA ALA A 72 -49.51 11.10 7.02
C ALA A 72 -49.75 12.50 6.42
N LEU A 73 -48.67 13.24 6.09
CA LEU A 73 -48.79 14.55 5.42
C LEU A 73 -49.45 14.43 4.04
N LYS A 74 -49.01 13.42 3.25
CA LYS A 74 -49.62 13.16 1.93
C LYS A 74 -51.10 12.83 2.05
N HIS A 75 -51.49 12.11 3.09
CA HIS A 75 -52.90 11.75 3.34
C HIS A 75 -53.78 12.96 3.63
N ILE A 76 -53.23 13.99 4.27
CA ILE A 76 -53.93 15.28 4.53
C ILE A 76 -54.02 16.16 3.26
N GLY A 77 -53.37 15.75 2.15
CA GLY A 77 -53.34 16.51 0.91
C GLY A 77 -52.18 17.48 0.75
N VAL A 78 -51.16 17.39 1.60
CA VAL A 78 -49.94 18.20 1.45
C VAL A 78 -49.18 17.74 0.22
N ASP A 79 -48.88 18.65 -0.68
CA ASP A 79 -48.03 18.36 -1.84
C ASP A 79 -46.54 18.20 -1.41
N LEU A 80 -46.08 16.98 -1.47
CA LEU A 80 -44.71 16.61 -1.10
C LEU A 80 -43.71 16.67 -2.27
N THR A 81 -44.12 17.12 -3.45
CA THR A 81 -43.31 17.08 -4.66
C THR A 81 -41.97 17.81 -4.49
N ILE A 82 -42.02 19.01 -3.91
CA ILE A 82 -40.80 19.81 -3.64
C ILE A 82 -39.91 19.11 -2.62
N LEU A 83 -40.51 18.56 -1.57
CA LEU A 83 -39.78 17.86 -0.50
C LEU A 83 -39.12 16.56 -1.00
N LEU A 84 -39.84 15.80 -1.83
CA LEU A 84 -39.32 14.59 -2.46
C LEU A 84 -38.23 14.92 -3.48
N GLY A 85 -38.37 16.03 -4.24
CA GLY A 85 -37.29 16.51 -5.12
C GLY A 85 -36.02 16.87 -4.35
N ALA A 86 -36.15 17.64 -3.28
CA ALA A 86 -35.01 17.98 -2.41
C ALA A 86 -34.40 16.74 -1.75
N ALA A 87 -35.20 15.79 -1.27
CA ALA A 87 -34.75 14.54 -0.70
C ALA A 87 -34.00 13.66 -1.76
N GLY A 88 -34.46 13.70 -3.01
CA GLY A 88 -33.80 13.04 -4.14
C GLY A 88 -32.38 13.58 -4.37
N ILE A 89 -32.23 14.91 -4.45
CA ILE A 89 -30.93 15.57 -4.59
C ILE A 89 -30.02 15.23 -3.40
N PHE A 90 -30.54 15.31 -2.19
CA PHE A 90 -29.81 14.96 -0.97
C PHE A 90 -29.33 13.50 -0.98
N THR A 91 -30.21 12.58 -1.43
CA THR A 91 -29.87 11.15 -1.53
C THR A 91 -28.72 10.90 -2.52
N VAL A 92 -28.74 11.59 -3.67
CA VAL A 92 -27.66 11.52 -4.66
C VAL A 92 -26.35 12.07 -4.07
N ALA A 93 -26.40 13.21 -3.41
CA ALA A 93 -25.22 13.80 -2.75
C ALA A 93 -24.65 12.86 -1.67
N LEU A 94 -25.49 12.25 -0.85
CA LEU A 94 -25.10 11.27 0.17
C LEU A 94 -24.55 10.00 -0.47
N GLY A 95 -25.10 9.56 -1.59
CA GLY A 95 -24.60 8.44 -2.39
C GLY A 95 -23.16 8.68 -2.85
N PHE A 96 -22.88 9.84 -3.43
CA PHE A 96 -21.52 10.21 -3.82
C PHE A 96 -20.57 10.31 -2.62
N ALA A 97 -21.01 10.90 -1.53
CA ALA A 97 -20.21 10.99 -0.30
C ALA A 97 -19.86 9.60 0.28
N SER A 98 -20.73 8.61 0.09
CA SER A 98 -20.58 7.24 0.62
C SER A 98 -19.94 6.27 -0.37
N GLN A 99 -19.74 6.68 -1.62
CA GLN A 99 -19.30 5.83 -2.72
C GLN A 99 -18.03 5.02 -2.40
N THR A 100 -17.00 5.68 -1.90
CA THR A 100 -15.72 5.02 -1.56
C THR A 100 -15.88 3.99 -0.44
N SER A 101 -16.72 4.27 0.56
CA SER A 101 -16.99 3.32 1.64
C SER A 101 -17.74 2.09 1.16
N ALA A 102 -18.75 2.29 0.31
CA ALA A 102 -19.50 1.21 -0.31
C ALA A 102 -18.60 0.37 -1.25
N SER A 103 -17.78 1.03 -2.06
CA SER A 103 -16.80 0.35 -2.94
C SER A 103 -15.84 -0.53 -2.16
N ASN A 104 -15.27 -0.04 -1.06
CA ASN A 104 -14.39 -0.82 -0.20
C ASN A 104 -15.09 -2.03 0.43
N LEU A 105 -16.34 -1.86 0.86
CA LEU A 105 -17.14 -2.93 1.43
C LEU A 105 -17.40 -4.06 0.42
N ILE A 106 -17.84 -3.70 -0.78
CA ILE A 106 -18.10 -4.65 -1.87
C ILE A 106 -16.81 -5.34 -2.29
N SER A 107 -15.73 -4.56 -2.47
CA SER A 107 -14.41 -5.09 -2.79
C SER A 107 -13.89 -6.07 -1.73
N GLY A 108 -14.10 -5.76 -0.45
CA GLY A 108 -13.73 -6.66 0.65
C GLY A 108 -14.49 -7.99 0.61
N LEU A 109 -15.78 -7.94 0.27
CA LEU A 109 -16.58 -9.15 0.09
C LEU A 109 -16.05 -10.01 -1.07
N PHE A 110 -15.71 -9.41 -2.20
CA PHE A 110 -15.11 -10.12 -3.33
C PHE A 110 -13.78 -10.76 -2.95
N LEU A 111 -12.88 -10.05 -2.28
CA LEU A 111 -11.59 -10.58 -1.82
C LEU A 111 -11.78 -11.80 -0.89
N MET A 112 -12.78 -11.77 -0.01
CA MET A 112 -13.08 -12.86 0.91
C MET A 112 -13.68 -14.08 0.20
N ILE A 113 -14.42 -13.89 -0.89
CA ILE A 113 -15.06 -14.96 -1.67
C ILE A 113 -14.04 -15.56 -2.65
N GLU A 114 -13.39 -14.74 -3.46
CA GLU A 114 -12.49 -15.17 -4.54
C GLU A 114 -11.13 -15.66 -4.01
N ARG A 115 -10.66 -15.09 -2.90
CA ARG A 115 -9.39 -15.43 -2.22
C ARG A 115 -8.20 -15.49 -3.17
N PRO A 116 -7.87 -14.43 -3.89
CA PRO A 116 -6.70 -14.38 -4.77
C PRO A 116 -5.39 -14.58 -3.99
N PHE A 117 -5.39 -14.25 -2.70
CA PHE A 117 -4.35 -14.49 -1.70
C PHE A 117 -5.00 -14.79 -0.34
N SER A 118 -4.23 -15.35 0.58
CA SER A 118 -4.67 -15.74 1.93
C SER A 118 -3.88 -15.03 3.01
N ILE A 119 -4.38 -15.07 4.25
CA ILE A 119 -3.63 -14.60 5.42
C ILE A 119 -2.36 -15.45 5.55
N GLY A 120 -1.22 -14.80 5.76
CA GLY A 120 0.11 -15.42 5.78
C GLY A 120 0.82 -15.45 4.43
N ASP A 121 0.13 -15.13 3.32
CA ASP A 121 0.80 -14.98 2.02
C ASP A 121 1.65 -13.72 1.96
N SER A 122 2.80 -13.83 1.29
CA SER A 122 3.61 -12.67 0.92
C SER A 122 3.13 -12.13 -0.43
N ILE A 123 2.70 -10.88 -0.45
CA ILE A 123 2.20 -10.24 -1.66
C ILE A 123 2.96 -8.95 -1.95
N LYS A 124 3.04 -8.61 -3.24
CA LYS A 124 3.49 -7.30 -3.71
C LYS A 124 2.32 -6.59 -4.38
N VAL A 125 2.01 -5.40 -3.89
CA VAL A 125 0.97 -4.51 -4.43
C VAL A 125 1.62 -3.16 -4.70
N ASN A 126 1.68 -2.75 -5.96
CA ASN A 126 2.50 -1.61 -6.38
C ASN A 126 3.96 -1.81 -5.90
N ASP A 127 4.49 -0.89 -5.08
CA ASP A 127 5.84 -0.99 -4.51
C ASP A 127 5.87 -1.54 -3.08
N ILE A 128 4.72 -1.91 -2.53
CA ILE A 128 4.62 -2.43 -1.17
C ILE A 128 4.73 -3.96 -1.22
N LEU A 129 5.72 -4.48 -0.51
CA LEU A 129 5.97 -5.91 -0.35
C LEU A 129 5.81 -6.31 1.12
N GLY A 130 4.94 -7.28 1.41
CA GLY A 130 4.69 -7.70 2.78
C GLY A 130 3.83 -8.95 2.91
N GLU A 131 3.71 -9.43 4.14
CA GLU A 131 2.86 -10.55 4.53
C GLU A 131 1.46 -10.07 4.88
N VAL A 132 0.44 -10.77 4.44
CA VAL A 132 -0.97 -10.47 4.75
C VAL A 132 -1.27 -10.87 6.20
N ILE A 133 -1.55 -9.88 7.06
CA ILE A 133 -1.92 -10.10 8.46
C ILE A 133 -3.43 -10.39 8.58
N SER A 134 -4.25 -9.57 7.92
CA SER A 134 -5.71 -9.73 7.93
C SER A 134 -6.35 -9.18 6.66
N ILE A 135 -7.51 -9.76 6.33
CA ILE A 135 -8.39 -9.29 5.27
C ILE A 135 -9.68 -8.88 5.96
N ASP A 136 -9.86 -7.58 6.13
CA ASP A 136 -11.02 -7.02 6.81
C ASP A 136 -12.05 -6.51 5.79
N LEU A 137 -13.22 -6.13 6.28
CA LEU A 137 -14.33 -5.71 5.44
C LEU A 137 -14.04 -4.48 4.56
N LEU A 138 -13.17 -3.57 5.02
CA LEU A 138 -12.85 -2.32 4.31
C LEU A 138 -11.39 -2.23 3.84
N SER A 139 -10.50 -3.10 4.33
CA SER A 139 -9.07 -3.00 4.04
C SER A 139 -8.35 -4.32 4.28
N VAL A 140 -7.27 -4.53 3.52
CA VAL A 140 -6.26 -5.56 3.78
C VAL A 140 -5.13 -4.93 4.60
N LYS A 141 -4.62 -5.67 5.57
CA LYS A 141 -3.49 -5.25 6.41
C LYS A 141 -2.28 -6.10 6.10
N LEU A 142 -1.16 -5.44 5.87
CA LEU A 142 0.12 -6.07 5.56
C LEU A 142 1.15 -5.71 6.64
N ARG A 143 2.08 -6.63 6.85
CA ARG A 143 3.34 -6.40 7.56
C ARG A 143 4.47 -6.50 6.54
N THR A 144 5.18 -5.42 6.33
CA THR A 144 6.35 -5.42 5.44
C THR A 144 7.51 -6.20 6.07
N PHE A 145 8.52 -6.56 5.27
CA PHE A 145 9.67 -7.32 5.79
C PHE A 145 10.58 -6.50 6.70
N ASP A 146 10.48 -5.18 6.66
CA ASP A 146 11.08 -4.23 7.61
C ASP A 146 10.17 -3.94 8.82
N ASN A 147 9.13 -4.79 9.02
CA ASN A 147 8.21 -4.78 10.16
C ASN A 147 7.32 -3.52 10.29
N LEU A 148 6.97 -2.91 9.15
CA LEU A 148 6.01 -1.81 9.12
C LEU A 148 4.59 -2.33 8.91
N PHE A 149 3.63 -1.64 9.52
CA PHE A 149 2.21 -1.91 9.33
C PHE A 149 1.65 -1.07 8.19
N VAL A 150 1.11 -1.73 7.18
CA VAL A 150 0.49 -1.07 6.03
C VAL A 150 -0.97 -1.49 5.92
N ARG A 151 -1.85 -0.49 5.77
CA ARG A 151 -3.27 -0.70 5.52
C ARG A 151 -3.62 -0.25 4.12
N ILE A 152 -4.12 -1.16 3.30
CA ILE A 152 -4.53 -0.90 1.92
C ILE A 152 -6.05 -1.02 1.83
N PRO A 153 -6.78 -0.02 1.31
CA PRO A 153 -8.21 -0.11 1.05
C PRO A 153 -8.53 -1.25 0.08
N ASN A 154 -9.62 -2.00 0.31
CA ASN A 154 -9.99 -3.13 -0.52
C ASN A 154 -10.24 -2.76 -1.99
N GLU A 155 -10.83 -1.58 -2.22
CA GLU A 155 -11.03 -1.03 -3.56
C GLU A 155 -9.70 -0.88 -4.33
N SER A 156 -8.66 -0.39 -3.65
CA SER A 156 -7.31 -0.26 -4.23
C SER A 156 -6.70 -1.63 -4.53
N MET A 157 -6.94 -2.63 -3.68
CA MET A 157 -6.47 -4.00 -3.91
C MET A 157 -7.05 -4.62 -5.18
N ILE A 158 -8.37 -4.47 -5.40
CA ILE A 158 -9.04 -5.02 -6.60
C ILE A 158 -8.63 -4.28 -7.88
N LYS A 159 -8.37 -2.97 -7.77
CA LYS A 159 -7.96 -2.15 -8.93
C LYS A 159 -6.47 -2.27 -9.28
N SER A 160 -5.66 -2.84 -8.39
CA SER A 160 -4.21 -2.98 -8.58
C SER A 160 -3.83 -4.40 -9.00
N ALA A 161 -2.70 -4.51 -9.72
CA ALA A 161 -2.07 -5.81 -9.91
C ALA A 161 -1.47 -6.30 -8.59
N VAL A 162 -1.91 -7.47 -8.14
CA VAL A 162 -1.40 -8.13 -6.93
C VAL A 162 -0.54 -9.31 -7.35
N THR A 163 0.73 -9.30 -6.97
CA THR A 163 1.64 -10.42 -7.19
C THR A 163 1.77 -11.21 -5.90
N THR A 164 1.26 -12.45 -5.89
CA THR A 164 1.41 -13.35 -4.73
C THR A 164 2.68 -14.18 -4.88
N LEU A 165 3.64 -13.95 -4.00
CA LEU A 165 4.96 -14.58 -4.04
C LEU A 165 4.96 -16.01 -3.49
N THR A 166 3.95 -16.35 -2.69
CA THR A 166 3.82 -17.63 -1.97
C THR A 166 2.81 -18.57 -2.61
N LYS A 167 2.15 -18.16 -3.70
CA LYS A 167 1.13 -18.97 -4.38
C LYS A 167 1.67 -20.30 -4.91
N PHE A 168 2.89 -20.26 -5.47
CA PHE A 168 3.52 -21.44 -6.04
C PHE A 168 4.63 -21.98 -5.13
N PRO A 169 4.86 -23.31 -5.11
CA PRO A 169 5.85 -23.92 -4.22
C PRO A 169 7.29 -23.64 -4.62
N ILE A 170 7.56 -23.31 -5.88
CA ILE A 170 8.89 -22.99 -6.40
C ILE A 170 8.94 -21.58 -6.97
N ARG A 171 10.13 -20.98 -6.92
CA ARG A 171 10.39 -19.64 -7.47
C ARG A 171 11.69 -19.62 -8.26
N ARG A 172 11.69 -18.79 -9.31
CA ARG A 172 12.86 -18.53 -10.13
C ARG A 172 13.63 -17.33 -9.58
N ALA A 173 14.91 -17.51 -9.34
CA ALA A 173 15.84 -16.44 -9.05
C ALA A 173 16.58 -16.05 -10.32
N ASP A 174 16.38 -14.83 -10.79
CA ASP A 174 17.09 -14.27 -11.95
C ASP A 174 18.31 -13.50 -11.43
N LEU A 175 19.50 -14.01 -11.77
CA LEU A 175 20.78 -13.44 -11.43
C LEU A 175 21.30 -12.68 -12.65
N LYS A 176 21.53 -11.39 -12.51
CA LYS A 176 21.97 -10.52 -13.60
C LYS A 176 23.38 -10.01 -13.29
N PHE A 177 24.27 -10.18 -14.23
CA PHE A 177 25.65 -9.69 -14.13
C PHE A 177 26.27 -9.59 -15.54
N GLY A 178 27.40 -8.88 -15.63
CA GLY A 178 28.15 -8.74 -16.88
C GLY A 178 29.50 -9.44 -16.79
N ILE A 179 29.98 -9.93 -17.92
CA ILE A 179 31.35 -10.46 -18.11
C ILE A 179 32.10 -9.58 -19.09
N ALA A 180 33.43 -9.61 -19.04
CA ALA A 180 34.24 -8.84 -19.97
C ALA A 180 34.06 -9.34 -21.41
N TYR A 181 34.19 -8.44 -22.38
CA TYR A 181 34.07 -8.79 -23.82
C TYR A 181 35.05 -9.81 -24.33
N LYS A 182 36.20 -10.00 -23.63
CA LYS A 182 37.23 -10.98 -23.98
C LYS A 182 36.87 -12.40 -23.57
N GLU A 183 35.87 -12.58 -22.68
CA GLU A 183 35.52 -13.89 -22.14
C GLU A 183 34.72 -14.72 -23.15
N ASP A 184 34.99 -16.04 -23.15
CA ASP A 184 34.22 -16.97 -23.97
C ASP A 184 32.89 -17.32 -23.32
N ILE A 185 31.81 -17.03 -24.04
CA ILE A 185 30.43 -17.17 -23.53
C ILE A 185 30.07 -18.61 -23.21
N GLU A 186 30.55 -19.60 -24.03
CA GLU A 186 30.23 -21.01 -23.81
C GLU A 186 30.99 -21.58 -22.61
N THR A 187 32.19 -21.11 -22.37
CA THR A 187 32.96 -21.44 -21.16
C THR A 187 32.21 -20.92 -19.92
N VAL A 188 31.78 -19.65 -19.92
CA VAL A 188 31.01 -19.06 -18.83
C VAL A 188 29.74 -19.82 -18.60
N ARG A 189 29.00 -20.17 -19.66
CA ARG A 189 27.76 -20.97 -19.57
C ARG A 189 28.02 -22.30 -18.87
N THR A 190 29.07 -23.02 -19.27
CA THR A 190 29.40 -24.33 -18.67
C THR A 190 29.75 -24.21 -17.20
N VAL A 191 30.47 -23.16 -16.82
CA VAL A 191 30.81 -22.86 -15.41
C VAL A 191 29.57 -22.60 -14.59
N LEU A 192 28.65 -21.77 -15.10
CA LEU A 192 27.42 -21.44 -14.39
C LEU A 192 26.50 -22.64 -14.19
N LEU A 193 26.38 -23.50 -15.20
CA LEU A 193 25.59 -24.74 -15.08
C LEU A 193 26.22 -25.66 -14.02
N LYS A 194 27.55 -25.80 -13.98
CA LYS A 194 28.21 -26.57 -12.96
C LYS A 194 28.03 -26.02 -11.54
N ILE A 195 28.03 -24.71 -11.37
CA ILE A 195 27.72 -24.06 -10.08
C ILE A 195 26.30 -24.40 -9.64
N ALA A 196 25.31 -24.36 -10.56
CA ALA A 196 23.94 -24.70 -10.24
C ALA A 196 23.77 -26.19 -9.84
N GLU A 197 24.48 -27.11 -10.53
CA GLU A 197 24.47 -28.53 -10.18
C GLU A 197 25.08 -28.83 -8.81
N GLN A 198 26.09 -28.07 -8.41
CA GLN A 198 26.76 -28.24 -7.12
C GLN A 198 25.98 -27.65 -5.94
N ASN A 199 25.01 -26.80 -6.20
CA ASN A 199 24.23 -26.15 -5.15
C ASN A 199 23.01 -26.98 -4.76
N VAL A 200 23.03 -27.54 -3.56
CA VAL A 200 21.98 -28.43 -3.00
C VAL A 200 20.59 -27.79 -2.93
N ILE A 201 20.52 -26.46 -2.91
CA ILE A 201 19.25 -25.71 -2.82
C ILE A 201 18.65 -25.48 -4.22
N CYS A 202 19.49 -25.50 -5.24
CA CYS A 202 19.06 -25.37 -6.62
C CYS A 202 18.30 -26.63 -7.05
N LEU A 203 17.14 -26.43 -7.69
CA LEU A 203 16.36 -27.52 -8.25
C LEU A 203 16.94 -27.92 -9.62
N GLU A 204 17.01 -29.23 -9.89
CA GLU A 204 17.37 -29.77 -11.19
C GLU A 204 16.25 -29.52 -12.23
N GLU A 205 15.01 -29.63 -11.79
CA GLU A 205 13.81 -29.38 -12.58
C GLU A 205 12.94 -28.28 -11.93
N PRO A 206 12.59 -27.21 -12.66
CA PRO A 206 12.98 -26.88 -14.05
C PRO A 206 14.47 -26.54 -14.16
N ALA A 207 15.08 -26.92 -15.29
CA ALA A 207 16.51 -26.72 -15.54
C ALA A 207 16.92 -25.24 -15.44
N PRO A 208 18.17 -24.96 -15.02
CA PRO A 208 18.74 -23.62 -15.07
C PRO A 208 18.73 -23.04 -16.49
N LEU A 209 18.47 -21.74 -16.59
CA LEU A 209 18.35 -21.06 -17.87
C LEU A 209 19.44 -19.98 -18.01
N PHE A 210 20.25 -20.08 -19.05
CA PHE A 210 21.26 -19.09 -19.41
C PHE A 210 20.73 -18.22 -20.55
N ILE A 211 20.71 -16.90 -20.36
CA ILE A 211 20.20 -15.93 -21.33
C ILE A 211 21.23 -14.81 -21.51
N LEU A 212 21.63 -14.55 -22.75
CA LEU A 212 22.31 -13.31 -23.10
C LEU A 212 21.25 -12.21 -23.21
N THR A 213 21.36 -11.19 -22.37
CA THR A 213 20.40 -10.09 -22.35
C THR A 213 20.79 -8.93 -23.23
N GLY A 214 22.07 -8.81 -23.55
CA GLY A 214 22.57 -7.78 -24.46
C GLY A 214 24.07 -7.51 -24.30
N PHE A 215 24.50 -6.46 -25.00
CA PHE A 215 25.86 -5.93 -24.92
C PHE A 215 25.79 -4.57 -24.21
N GLY A 216 26.35 -4.51 -23.02
CA GLY A 216 26.44 -3.31 -22.22
C GLY A 216 27.58 -2.39 -22.64
N THR A 217 27.74 -1.27 -21.95
CA THR A 217 28.81 -0.28 -22.25
C THR A 217 30.22 -0.85 -22.02
N SER A 218 30.36 -1.80 -21.11
CA SER A 218 31.65 -2.40 -20.75
C SER A 218 31.57 -3.91 -20.54
N SER A 219 30.40 -4.53 -20.76
CA SER A 219 30.12 -5.93 -20.44
C SER A 219 29.27 -6.61 -21.49
N VAL A 220 29.38 -7.93 -21.58
CA VAL A 220 28.36 -8.80 -22.14
C VAL A 220 27.40 -9.16 -21.01
N ASP A 221 26.15 -8.75 -21.12
CA ASP A 221 25.16 -8.87 -20.05
C ASP A 221 24.46 -10.23 -20.09
N ILE A 222 24.46 -10.92 -18.96
CA ILE A 222 23.92 -12.27 -18.79
C ILE A 222 22.82 -12.24 -17.72
N GLN A 223 21.76 -12.98 -17.97
CA GLN A 223 20.83 -13.41 -16.95
C GLN A 223 20.94 -14.93 -16.79
N PHE A 224 21.34 -15.35 -15.61
CA PHE A 224 21.34 -16.75 -15.22
C PHE A 224 20.18 -17.00 -14.24
N SER A 225 19.25 -17.87 -14.62
CA SER A 225 18.02 -18.11 -13.88
C SER A 225 18.03 -19.52 -13.30
N VAL A 226 17.85 -19.62 -11.98
CA VAL A 226 17.82 -20.87 -11.23
C VAL A 226 16.55 -20.99 -10.40
N TRP A 227 16.15 -22.20 -10.07
CA TRP A 227 14.90 -22.45 -9.34
C TRP A 227 15.19 -23.00 -7.95
N SER A 228 14.33 -22.61 -6.99
CA SER A 228 14.34 -23.18 -5.63
C SER A 228 12.95 -23.32 -5.08
N LYS A 229 12.82 -24.05 -3.97
CA LYS A 229 11.62 -23.93 -3.13
C LYS A 229 11.51 -22.49 -2.64
N ARG A 230 10.28 -21.99 -2.53
CA ARG A 230 9.98 -20.59 -2.16
C ARG A 230 10.63 -20.18 -0.83
N GLU A 231 10.70 -21.12 0.13
CA GLU A 231 11.28 -20.89 1.46
C GLU A 231 12.78 -20.57 1.36
N ASN A 232 13.47 -21.16 0.40
CA ASN A 232 14.92 -21.05 0.21
C ASN A 232 15.33 -20.00 -0.83
N PHE A 233 14.38 -19.24 -1.37
CA PHE A 233 14.61 -18.31 -2.47
C PHE A 233 15.74 -17.29 -2.20
N LEU A 234 15.68 -16.62 -1.03
CA LEU A 234 16.71 -15.63 -0.67
C LEU A 234 18.06 -16.28 -0.39
N MET A 235 18.05 -17.46 0.25
CA MET A 235 19.25 -18.21 0.55
C MET A 235 19.93 -18.64 -0.77
N LEU A 236 19.16 -19.26 -1.69
CA LEU A 236 19.71 -19.63 -3.00
C LEU A 236 20.28 -18.43 -3.73
N LYS A 237 19.53 -17.34 -3.80
CA LYS A 237 19.98 -16.14 -4.52
C LYS A 237 21.31 -15.59 -3.98
N ASN A 238 21.47 -15.53 -2.66
CA ASN A 238 22.70 -15.06 -2.03
C ASN A 238 23.87 -16.02 -2.26
N GLN A 239 23.66 -17.32 -2.06
CA GLN A 239 24.68 -18.34 -2.30
C GLN A 239 25.14 -18.35 -3.75
N MET A 240 24.22 -18.32 -4.70
CA MET A 240 24.57 -18.30 -6.12
C MET A 240 25.44 -17.10 -6.51
N TYR A 241 25.15 -15.89 -6.00
CA TYR A 241 26.02 -14.74 -6.25
C TYR A 241 27.42 -14.92 -5.65
N GLN A 242 27.52 -15.51 -4.46
CA GLN A 242 28.80 -15.81 -3.81
C GLN A 242 29.59 -16.89 -4.58
N ASP A 243 28.93 -17.98 -4.94
CA ASP A 243 29.56 -19.09 -5.67
C ASP A 243 30.00 -18.65 -7.06
N ILE A 244 29.19 -17.86 -7.77
CA ILE A 244 29.57 -17.29 -9.07
C ILE A 244 30.79 -16.39 -8.92
N LYS A 245 30.78 -15.46 -7.96
CA LYS A 245 31.92 -14.55 -7.76
C LYS A 245 33.21 -15.33 -7.45
N LYS A 246 33.13 -16.30 -6.53
CA LYS A 246 34.26 -17.12 -6.14
C LYS A 246 34.80 -17.93 -7.31
N THR A 247 33.92 -18.61 -8.04
CA THR A 247 34.35 -19.48 -9.16
C THR A 247 34.92 -18.65 -10.33
N PHE A 248 34.37 -17.47 -10.57
CA PHE A 248 34.87 -16.56 -11.58
C PHE A 248 36.28 -16.08 -11.23
N ASP A 249 36.54 -15.72 -9.96
CA ASP A 249 37.86 -15.34 -9.48
C ASP A 249 38.86 -16.49 -9.61
N GLU A 250 38.45 -17.73 -9.27
CA GLU A 250 39.29 -18.92 -9.35
C GLU A 250 39.65 -19.30 -10.80
N GLN A 251 38.76 -19.05 -11.76
CA GLN A 251 38.94 -19.39 -13.17
C GLN A 251 39.47 -18.22 -14.01
N GLY A 252 39.65 -17.06 -13.41
CA GLY A 252 40.13 -15.86 -14.11
C GLY A 252 39.10 -15.23 -15.04
N ILE A 253 37.80 -15.53 -14.85
CA ILE A 253 36.68 -14.88 -15.60
C ILE A 253 36.49 -13.48 -15.04
N GLU A 254 36.66 -12.48 -15.89
CA GLU A 254 36.63 -11.08 -15.48
C GLU A 254 35.19 -10.52 -15.45
N ILE A 255 34.80 -9.96 -14.28
CA ILE A 255 33.65 -9.05 -14.16
C ILE A 255 34.18 -7.63 -14.39
N PRO A 256 33.85 -6.99 -15.52
CA PRO A 256 34.55 -5.79 -15.94
C PRO A 256 34.20 -4.57 -15.10
N PHE A 257 35.20 -3.74 -14.84
CA PHE A 257 34.98 -2.38 -14.40
C PHE A 257 34.48 -1.50 -15.56
N PRO A 258 33.88 -0.34 -15.29
CA PRO A 258 33.57 0.60 -16.36
C PRO A 258 34.80 0.97 -17.18
N HIS A 259 34.74 0.75 -18.49
CA HIS A 259 35.80 1.12 -19.43
C HIS A 259 35.45 2.46 -20.08
N VAL A 260 36.44 3.33 -20.16
CA VAL A 260 36.35 4.63 -20.85
C VAL A 260 37.46 4.73 -21.87
N SER A 261 37.09 4.97 -23.12
CA SER A 261 38.04 5.30 -24.17
C SER A 261 38.35 6.79 -24.13
N LEU A 262 39.59 7.15 -23.86
CA LEU A 262 40.04 8.52 -23.88
C LEU A 262 40.53 8.89 -25.29
N TYR A 263 39.84 9.82 -25.95
CA TYR A 263 40.27 10.33 -27.24
C TYR A 263 40.83 11.74 -27.07
N ALA A 264 42.14 11.89 -27.31
CA ALA A 264 42.75 13.21 -27.41
C ALA A 264 42.37 13.78 -28.78
N GLY A 265 41.42 14.75 -28.80
CA GLY A 265 41.00 15.38 -30.03
C GLY A 265 42.15 15.95 -30.85
N SER A 266 41.94 16.18 -32.14
CA SER A 266 42.96 16.66 -33.11
C SER A 266 43.67 17.98 -32.75
N ARG A 267 43.12 18.71 -31.77
CA ARG A 267 43.66 20.01 -31.26
C ARG A 267 44.43 19.87 -29.92
N SER A 268 44.42 18.70 -29.27
CA SER A 268 45.17 18.46 -28.04
C SER A 268 46.45 17.72 -28.33
N LYS A 269 47.55 18.13 -27.67
CA LYS A 269 48.78 17.34 -27.71
C LYS A 269 48.53 15.98 -27.06
N PRO A 270 49.10 14.87 -27.61
CA PRO A 270 49.06 13.60 -26.91
C PRO A 270 49.64 13.74 -25.51
N PHE A 271 48.94 13.19 -24.51
CA PHE A 271 49.49 13.12 -23.16
C PHE A 271 50.31 11.82 -23.03
N ASP A 272 51.49 11.92 -22.48
CA ASP A 272 52.35 10.76 -22.24
C ASP A 272 51.77 9.92 -21.11
N VAL A 273 51.41 8.66 -21.40
CA VAL A 273 51.02 7.69 -20.37
C VAL A 273 52.31 7.05 -19.84
N VAL A 274 52.78 7.50 -18.69
CA VAL A 274 53.89 6.85 -17.97
C VAL A 274 53.32 5.66 -17.21
N ASN A 275 53.65 4.46 -17.66
CA ASN A 275 53.31 3.25 -16.94
C ASN A 275 54.27 3.14 -15.74
N ILE A 276 53.89 3.61 -14.58
CA ILE A 276 54.67 3.41 -13.36
C ILE A 276 54.42 1.98 -12.91
N PRO A 277 55.42 1.07 -13.00
CA PRO A 277 55.25 -0.27 -12.48
C PRO A 277 54.90 -0.18 -11.00
N ALA A 278 53.91 -0.96 -10.56
CA ALA A 278 53.52 -1.02 -9.17
C ALA A 278 54.77 -1.25 -8.30
N GLN A 279 55.17 -0.24 -7.54
CA GLN A 279 56.24 -0.41 -6.58
C GLN A 279 55.79 -1.49 -5.60
N ALA A 280 56.65 -2.48 -5.38
CA ALA A 280 56.44 -3.46 -4.34
C ALA A 280 56.07 -2.76 -3.04
N PRO A 281 55.12 -3.30 -2.25
CA PRO A 281 54.65 -2.64 -1.03
C PRO A 281 55.88 -2.31 -0.16
N VAL A 282 56.11 -1.02 0.10
CA VAL A 282 57.13 -0.55 1.01
C VAL A 282 56.84 -1.19 2.36
N PRO A 283 57.78 -1.94 2.97
CA PRO A 283 57.55 -2.48 4.30
C PRO A 283 57.20 -1.32 5.24
N MET A 284 56.08 -1.36 5.90
CA MET A 284 55.76 -0.39 6.96
C MET A 284 56.80 -0.53 8.06
N GLU A 285 57.79 0.35 8.09
CA GLU A 285 58.69 0.53 9.20
C GLU A 285 57.85 0.89 10.42
N GLN A 286 57.81 -0.01 11.38
CA GLN A 286 57.10 0.19 12.64
C GLN A 286 57.81 1.31 13.39
N THR A 287 57.38 2.55 13.18
CA THR A 287 57.75 3.66 14.04
C THR A 287 57.00 3.48 15.36
N SER A 288 57.68 2.84 16.32
CA SER A 288 57.30 2.80 17.71
C SER A 288 57.46 4.18 18.32
N THR A 289 56.46 5.04 18.14
CA THR A 289 56.34 6.30 18.90
C THR A 289 55.53 6.01 20.17
N THR A 290 56.28 5.82 21.26
CA THR A 290 55.77 5.84 22.62
C THR A 290 55.18 7.23 22.88
N ALA A 291 53.91 7.42 22.59
CA ALA A 291 53.16 8.58 23.05
C ALA A 291 52.78 8.39 24.53
N LYS A 292 53.47 9.17 25.34
CA LYS A 292 53.23 9.34 26.77
C LYS A 292 51.82 9.84 26.98
N VAL A 293 50.97 9.01 27.57
CA VAL A 293 49.61 9.34 27.94
C VAL A 293 49.65 10.41 29.03
N ALA A 294 49.25 11.63 28.71
CA ALA A 294 48.94 12.65 29.68
C ALA A 294 47.46 12.53 30.09
N THR A 295 47.27 12.23 31.36
CA THR A 295 45.99 12.17 32.07
C THR A 295 45.32 13.55 32.03
N PRO A 296 44.04 13.68 31.67
CA PRO A 296 43.28 14.91 31.87
C PRO A 296 42.75 14.96 33.30
N SER A 297 43.15 15.99 34.05
CA SER A 297 42.51 16.40 35.29
C SER A 297 41.11 16.95 35.04
N ALA A 298 40.17 16.52 35.83
CA ALA A 298 38.75 16.93 35.83
C ALA A 298 38.52 18.26 36.62
N PRO A 299 37.30 18.74 36.90
CA PRO A 299 36.67 19.84 36.19
C PRO A 299 36.38 21.03 37.11
N GLY A 300 36.21 22.19 36.53
CA GLY A 300 35.75 23.40 37.19
C GLY A 300 34.48 23.97 36.59
N ALA A 301 33.46 23.90 37.38
CA ALA A 301 32.28 24.76 37.59
C ALA A 301 31.84 25.84 36.57
N LEU A 302 30.55 25.74 36.26
CA LEU A 302 29.53 26.81 36.14
C LEU A 302 29.92 28.20 35.68
N ALA A 303 29.29 28.62 34.58
CA ALA A 303 28.74 29.98 34.44
C ALA A 303 27.50 29.97 33.58
N THR A 304 26.47 30.49 34.17
CA THR A 304 25.11 30.72 33.73
C THR A 304 24.99 31.96 32.85
N ALA A 305 24.01 31.86 31.90
CA ALA A 305 23.10 32.92 31.43
C ALA A 305 23.59 33.94 30.41
N PRO A 306 22.69 34.75 29.79
CA PRO A 306 21.27 34.57 29.48
C PRO A 306 20.92 34.92 27.99
N PRO A 307 19.63 35.04 27.62
CA PRO A 307 19.18 35.17 26.23
C PRO A 307 19.04 36.64 25.78
N SER A 308 19.16 36.87 24.50
CA SER A 308 18.70 38.09 23.82
C SER A 308 18.05 37.67 22.48
N SER A 309 16.77 37.75 22.30
CA SER A 309 15.81 38.81 21.96
C SER A 309 16.16 39.62 20.71
N GLN A 310 15.20 39.65 19.80
CA GLN A 310 14.87 40.65 18.78
C GLN A 310 15.75 40.62 17.53
N SER A 311 15.23 40.84 16.32
CA SER A 311 14.04 41.53 15.84
C SER A 311 13.90 41.29 14.32
N SER A 312 12.68 41.06 13.86
CA SER A 312 11.94 41.78 12.82
C SER A 312 12.71 42.51 11.72
N GLN A 313 12.28 42.23 10.49
CA GLN A 313 11.80 43.18 9.45
C GLN A 313 11.81 42.42 8.13
N HIS A 314 10.68 42.14 7.54
CA HIS A 314 9.91 43.02 6.63
C HIS A 314 10.66 43.31 5.33
N SER A 315 10.21 42.78 4.25
CA SER A 315 10.04 43.53 3.01
C SER A 315 9.29 42.71 1.99
N ASP A 316 8.17 43.27 1.65
CA ASP A 316 7.31 43.07 0.50
C ASP A 316 8.05 43.11 -0.86
N ALA A 317 7.42 42.52 -1.81
CA ALA A 317 7.13 42.99 -3.19
C ALA A 317 7.17 41.79 -4.13
N ASP A 318 6.07 41.40 -4.63
CA ASP A 318 5.35 41.90 -5.82
C ASP A 318 5.60 41.08 -7.08
N SER A 319 4.46 40.64 -7.58
CA SER A 319 3.95 40.58 -8.94
C SER A 319 4.36 39.45 -9.91
N ALA A 320 3.32 38.76 -10.30
CA ALA A 320 2.85 38.53 -11.68
C ALA A 320 3.65 37.54 -12.57
N THR A 321 3.09 36.47 -12.90
CA THR A 321 2.18 36.15 -14.02
C THR A 321 1.59 34.76 -13.85
#